data_b3460838d9361a244d8b120011d2d05b
#
_entry.id   b3460838d9361a244d8b120011d2d05b
#
_cell.length_a   1.000
_cell.length_b   1.000
_cell.length_c   1.000
_cell.angle_alpha   90.00
_cell.angle_beta   90.00
_cell.angle_gamma   90.00
#
_symmetry.space_group_name_H-M   'P 1'
#
loop_
_entity.id
_entity.type
_entity.pdbx_description
1 polymer ?
#
loop_
_entity_poly.entity_id
_entity_poly.type
_entity_poly.pdbx_seq_one_letter_code
_entity_poly.pdbx_strand_id
1 'polypeptide(L)'
;MRYTDFFSIAKQPAVCYSGYREGQYPGGPIPSVAQIKEDLILVAQNWHYIRLYSIDDHTRMVLDVIESEGLDLKVMLGAYLEAEQNNPNCPWGGGVHEPEVLIQNKAKNLKQVEALIEVAHQYPHIVFSLAVGNEAVVEWTDHLVPVPQLVSYVRLVKKHCTQPVTSCDNYVPW
;
A
#
# COMPACT_ATOMS: atom_id res chain seq x y z
N MET A 1 -3.92 -0.52 20.14
CA MET A 1 -5.30 -0.08 19.79
C MET A 1 -6.21 -1.31 19.85
N ARG A 2 -7.33 -1.26 20.54
CA ARG A 2 -8.28 -2.37 20.56
C ARG A 2 -9.15 -2.30 19.31
N TYR A 3 -9.67 -3.43 18.84
CA TYR A 3 -10.57 -3.48 17.68
C TYR A 3 -11.78 -2.54 17.81
N THR A 4 -12.25 -2.33 19.04
CA THR A 4 -13.32 -1.37 19.41
C THR A 4 -12.92 0.09 19.19
N ASP A 5 -11.62 0.43 19.28
CA ASP A 5 -11.16 1.80 19.10
C ASP A 5 -11.13 2.18 17.60
N PHE A 6 -10.97 1.19 16.73
CA PHE A 6 -11.03 1.38 15.28
C PHE A 6 -12.44 1.72 14.79
N PHE A 7 -13.48 1.12 15.36
CA PHE A 7 -14.88 1.41 15.02
C PHE A 7 -15.40 2.72 15.61
N SER A 8 -14.70 3.35 16.55
CA SER A 8 -15.02 4.68 17.06
C SER A 8 -14.52 5.81 16.17
N ILE A 9 -13.73 5.51 15.12
CA ILE A 9 -13.34 6.49 14.12
C ILE A 9 -14.59 6.92 13.35
N ALA A 10 -14.87 8.21 13.34
CA ALA A 10 -16.01 8.77 12.62
C ALA A 10 -15.94 8.36 11.14
N LYS A 11 -17.06 7.89 10.58
CA LYS A 11 -17.14 7.60 9.15
C LYS A 11 -16.91 8.89 8.37
N GLN A 12 -15.84 8.91 7.62
CA GLN A 12 -15.45 10.02 6.77
C GLN A 12 -15.22 9.52 5.34
N PRO A 13 -15.36 10.38 4.33
CA PRO A 13 -15.07 10.03 2.94
C PRO A 13 -13.62 9.57 2.77
N ALA A 14 -13.44 8.51 1.97
CA ALA A 14 -12.15 7.94 1.65
C ALA A 14 -11.97 7.77 0.13
N VAL A 15 -10.75 7.90 -0.37
CA VAL A 15 -10.41 7.69 -1.77
C VAL A 15 -9.05 7.00 -1.91
N CYS A 16 -8.90 6.19 -2.95
CA CYS A 16 -7.60 5.71 -3.37
C CYS A 16 -6.88 6.83 -4.13
N TYR A 17 -5.65 7.14 -3.74
CA TYR A 17 -4.86 8.19 -4.36
C TYR A 17 -3.66 7.61 -5.09
N SER A 18 -3.50 8.03 -6.34
CA SER A 18 -2.38 7.71 -7.21
C SER A 18 -2.16 8.93 -8.10
N GLY A 19 -1.27 9.85 -7.68
CA GLY A 19 -1.12 11.19 -8.23
C GLY A 19 -0.37 11.27 -9.58
N TYR A 20 -0.22 10.17 -10.29
CA TYR A 20 0.49 10.12 -11.57
C TYR A 20 -0.30 10.82 -12.66
N ARG A 21 0.39 11.66 -13.43
CA ARG A 21 -0.14 12.42 -14.58
C ARG A 21 0.36 11.80 -15.88
N GLU A 22 -0.05 12.34 -17.02
CA GLU A 22 0.40 11.87 -18.34
C GLU A 22 1.92 11.76 -18.40
N GLY A 23 2.43 10.60 -18.82
CA GLY A 23 3.86 10.28 -18.87
C GLY A 23 4.50 9.90 -17.53
N GLN A 24 3.74 9.84 -16.44
CA GLN A 24 4.20 9.42 -15.11
C GLN A 24 3.59 8.07 -14.74
N TYR A 25 4.37 7.21 -14.05
CA TYR A 25 3.92 5.87 -13.66
C TYR A 25 4.80 5.29 -12.54
N PRO A 26 4.30 4.31 -11.78
CA PRO A 26 5.10 3.60 -10.78
C PRO A 26 6.35 2.95 -11.40
N GLY A 27 7.52 3.21 -10.81
CA GLY A 27 8.80 2.71 -11.32
C GLY A 27 9.42 3.53 -12.46
N GLY A 28 8.76 4.61 -12.90
CA GLY A 28 9.24 5.57 -13.90
C GLY A 28 9.25 7.00 -13.37
N PRO A 29 8.99 7.99 -14.24
CA PRO A 29 8.86 9.37 -13.81
C PRO A 29 7.70 9.54 -12.82
N ILE A 30 7.96 10.21 -11.69
CA ILE A 30 6.98 10.44 -10.62
C ILE A 30 6.53 11.91 -10.58
N PRO A 31 5.37 12.21 -9.97
CA PRO A 31 4.90 13.57 -9.76
C PRO A 31 5.91 14.38 -8.93
N SER A 32 6.05 15.68 -9.26
CA SER A 32 6.81 16.59 -8.41
C SER A 32 6.07 16.89 -7.11
N VAL A 33 6.79 17.34 -6.09
CA VAL A 33 6.22 17.81 -4.82
C VAL A 33 5.13 18.85 -5.03
N ALA A 34 5.30 19.78 -6.00
CA ALA A 34 4.30 20.78 -6.32
C ALA A 34 3.01 20.18 -6.88
N GLN A 35 3.10 19.16 -7.73
CA GLN A 35 1.95 18.44 -8.27
C GLN A 35 1.21 17.66 -7.18
N ILE A 36 1.97 16.95 -6.32
CA ILE A 36 1.41 16.23 -5.17
C ILE A 36 0.68 17.21 -4.22
N LYS A 37 1.29 18.36 -3.93
CA LYS A 37 0.67 19.38 -3.07
C LYS A 37 -0.63 19.91 -3.68
N GLU A 38 -0.65 20.22 -4.97
CA GLU A 38 -1.86 20.65 -5.69
C GLU A 38 -2.99 19.61 -5.53
N ASP A 39 -2.69 18.35 -5.82
CA ASP A 39 -3.65 17.25 -5.71
C ASP A 39 -4.17 17.08 -4.27
N LEU A 40 -3.27 17.05 -3.27
CA LEU A 40 -3.66 16.81 -1.89
C LEU A 40 -4.48 17.95 -1.28
N ILE A 41 -4.25 19.20 -1.70
CA ILE A 41 -5.10 20.34 -1.32
C ILE A 41 -6.54 20.15 -1.86
N LEU A 42 -6.69 19.66 -3.09
CA LEU A 42 -8.00 19.36 -3.68
C LEU A 42 -8.65 18.14 -2.98
N VAL A 43 -7.88 17.09 -2.74
CA VAL A 43 -8.35 15.89 -2.04
C VAL A 43 -8.85 16.24 -0.64
N ALA A 44 -8.10 17.01 0.13
CA ALA A 44 -8.45 17.37 1.51
C ALA A 44 -9.76 18.19 1.65
N GLN A 45 -10.27 18.77 0.54
CA GLN A 45 -11.56 19.46 0.56
C GLN A 45 -12.76 18.53 0.69
N ASN A 46 -12.64 17.27 0.27
CA ASN A 46 -13.77 16.35 0.16
C ASN A 46 -13.53 14.99 0.84
N TRP A 47 -12.26 14.62 1.11
CA TRP A 47 -11.89 13.34 1.69
C TRP A 47 -11.01 13.55 2.92
N HIS A 48 -11.17 12.66 3.88
CA HIS A 48 -10.36 12.62 5.09
C HIS A 48 -9.36 11.46 5.08
N TYR A 49 -9.69 10.39 4.35
CA TYR A 49 -8.84 9.21 4.23
C TYR A 49 -8.37 9.01 2.80
N ILE A 50 -7.09 8.73 2.65
CA ILE A 50 -6.54 8.27 1.37
C ILE A 50 -5.87 6.91 1.54
N ARG A 51 -5.88 6.12 0.46
CA ARG A 51 -5.13 4.87 0.38
C ARG A 51 -3.96 5.03 -0.59
N LEU A 52 -2.76 4.63 -0.15
CA LEU A 52 -1.55 4.49 -0.96
C LEU A 52 -1.20 3.00 -1.08
N TYR A 53 -0.54 2.62 -2.17
CA TYR A 53 -0.40 1.21 -2.57
C TYR A 53 0.97 0.60 -2.30
N SER A 54 2.04 1.41 -2.28
CA SER A 54 3.43 0.96 -2.15
C SER A 54 4.23 1.89 -1.26
N ILE A 55 5.42 1.45 -0.84
CA ILE A 55 6.40 2.29 -0.17
C ILE A 55 7.49 2.63 -1.19
N ASP A 56 7.33 3.76 -1.82
CA ASP A 56 8.22 4.31 -2.84
C ASP A 56 8.45 5.81 -2.59
N ASP A 57 9.23 6.46 -3.46
CA ASP A 57 9.52 7.89 -3.34
C ASP A 57 8.26 8.75 -3.48
N HIS A 58 7.29 8.35 -4.33
CA HIS A 58 6.01 9.04 -4.45
C HIS A 58 5.25 9.04 -3.12
N THR A 59 5.13 7.88 -2.49
CA THR A 59 4.45 7.73 -1.18
C THR A 59 5.14 8.55 -0.09
N ARG A 60 6.47 8.54 -0.03
CA ARG A 60 7.22 9.35 0.94
C ARG A 60 6.96 10.84 0.75
N MET A 61 6.98 11.33 -0.50
CA MET A 61 6.65 12.74 -0.80
C MET A 61 5.20 13.09 -0.45
N VAL A 62 4.25 12.17 -0.63
CA VAL A 62 2.84 12.38 -0.23
C VAL A 62 2.76 12.59 1.29
N LEU A 63 3.42 11.74 2.07
CA LEU A 63 3.42 11.85 3.53
C LEU A 63 4.10 13.15 4.02
N ASP A 64 5.25 13.50 3.42
CA ASP A 64 5.96 14.75 3.71
C ASP A 64 5.10 15.98 3.41
N VAL A 65 4.34 15.98 2.31
CA VAL A 65 3.43 17.07 1.96
C VAL A 65 2.26 17.16 2.96
N ILE A 66 1.65 16.02 3.33
CA ILE A 66 0.57 16.01 4.34
C ILE A 66 1.07 16.61 5.65
N GLU A 67 2.28 16.23 6.10
CA GLU A 67 2.86 16.71 7.35
C GLU A 67 3.23 18.18 7.27
N SER A 68 3.98 18.58 6.25
CA SER A 68 4.50 19.96 6.12
C SER A 68 3.41 21.01 5.86
N GLU A 69 2.33 20.65 5.15
CA GLU A 69 1.20 21.53 4.90
C GLU A 69 0.10 21.43 5.98
N GLY A 70 0.24 20.52 6.94
CA GLY A 70 -0.74 20.31 8.01
C GLY A 70 -2.11 19.90 7.50
N LEU A 71 -2.17 19.08 6.42
CA LEU A 71 -3.43 18.66 5.83
C LEU A 71 -4.16 17.65 6.73
N ASP A 72 -5.48 17.81 6.88
CA ASP A 72 -6.30 16.86 7.64
C ASP A 72 -6.60 15.60 6.82
N LEU A 73 -5.55 14.88 6.47
CA LEU A 73 -5.61 13.62 5.76
C LEU A 73 -5.00 12.49 6.59
N LYS A 74 -5.65 11.34 6.61
CA LYS A 74 -5.14 10.10 7.21
C LYS A 74 -4.91 9.06 6.12
N VAL A 75 -3.87 8.27 6.27
CA VAL A 75 -3.39 7.36 5.23
C VAL A 75 -3.54 5.91 5.64
N MET A 76 -4.25 5.12 4.82
CA MET A 76 -4.06 3.66 4.76
C MET A 76 -2.82 3.42 3.88
N LEU A 77 -1.73 3.01 4.51
CA LEU A 77 -0.45 2.83 3.84
C LEU A 77 -0.30 1.38 3.37
N GLY A 78 0.03 1.17 2.10
CA GLY A 78 0.17 -0.14 1.48
C GLY A 78 1.61 -0.58 1.25
N ALA A 79 1.87 -1.88 1.34
CA ALA A 79 3.03 -2.53 0.75
C ALA A 79 2.58 -3.33 -0.47
N TYR A 80 2.96 -2.92 -1.67
CA TYR A 80 2.73 -3.70 -2.88
C TYR A 80 3.66 -4.91 -2.90
N LEU A 81 3.12 -6.08 -3.25
CA LEU A 81 3.88 -7.32 -3.29
C LEU A 81 3.99 -7.83 -4.73
N GLU A 82 5.19 -8.16 -5.13
CA GLU A 82 5.51 -8.81 -6.41
C GLU A 82 5.24 -10.32 -6.34
N ALA A 83 5.13 -10.97 -7.51
CA ALA A 83 4.89 -12.41 -7.59
C ALA A 83 5.96 -13.23 -6.85
N GLU A 84 5.54 -14.14 -5.98
CA GLU A 84 6.37 -15.18 -5.37
C GLU A 84 5.99 -16.60 -5.84
N GLN A 85 4.92 -16.69 -6.63
CA GLN A 85 4.43 -17.91 -7.23
C GLN A 85 3.90 -17.62 -8.63
N ASN A 86 4.12 -18.55 -9.56
CA ASN A 86 3.54 -18.48 -10.90
C ASN A 86 2.02 -18.66 -10.87
N ASN A 87 1.34 -17.84 -11.67
CA ASN A 87 -0.08 -17.96 -11.94
C ASN A 87 -0.32 -18.10 -13.47
N PRO A 88 -0.30 -19.33 -14.01
CA PRO A 88 -0.53 -19.55 -15.44
C PRO A 88 -1.97 -19.24 -15.86
N ASN A 89 -2.89 -19.06 -14.91
CA ASN A 89 -4.29 -18.74 -15.15
C ASN A 89 -4.57 -17.23 -15.24
N CYS A 90 -3.55 -16.37 -15.12
CA CYS A 90 -3.70 -14.93 -15.29
C CYS A 90 -4.21 -14.62 -16.71
N PRO A 91 -5.43 -14.04 -16.88
CA PRO A 91 -6.10 -13.96 -18.16
C PRO A 91 -5.47 -12.95 -19.14
N TRP A 92 -4.69 -12.01 -18.64
CA TRP A 92 -3.98 -11.01 -19.46
C TRP A 92 -2.49 -11.32 -19.64
N GLY A 93 -2.04 -12.49 -19.20
CA GLY A 93 -0.62 -12.87 -19.24
C GLY A 93 0.19 -12.23 -18.11
N GLY A 94 1.51 -12.45 -18.13
CA GLY A 94 2.43 -11.88 -17.13
C GLY A 94 2.53 -12.65 -15.81
N GLY A 95 1.66 -13.64 -15.57
CA GLY A 95 1.65 -14.41 -14.31
C GLY A 95 2.68 -15.56 -14.23
N VAL A 96 3.57 -15.69 -15.22
CA VAL A 96 4.63 -16.73 -15.23
C VAL A 96 5.99 -16.06 -15.29
N HIS A 97 6.82 -16.39 -14.34
CA HIS A 97 8.16 -15.79 -14.13
C HIS A 97 9.22 -16.88 -14.03
N GLU A 98 10.44 -16.55 -14.37
CA GLU A 98 11.59 -17.42 -14.13
C GLU A 98 11.84 -17.59 -12.62
N PRO A 99 12.37 -18.75 -12.17
CA PRO A 99 12.59 -19.03 -10.75
C PRO A 99 13.43 -17.96 -10.04
N GLU A 100 14.44 -17.41 -10.70
CA GLU A 100 15.31 -16.36 -10.19
C GLU A 100 14.56 -15.07 -9.91
N VAL A 101 13.56 -14.73 -10.75
CA VAL A 101 12.70 -13.56 -10.57
C VAL A 101 11.84 -13.71 -9.32
N LEU A 102 11.22 -14.89 -9.12
CA LEU A 102 10.42 -15.17 -7.93
C LEU A 102 11.26 -15.06 -6.63
N ILE A 103 12.50 -15.55 -6.65
CA ILE A 103 13.43 -15.42 -5.51
C ILE A 103 13.76 -13.94 -5.23
N GLN A 104 14.04 -13.17 -6.28
CA GLN A 104 14.32 -11.73 -6.15
C GLN A 104 13.10 -10.97 -5.65
N ASN A 105 11.93 -11.30 -6.14
CA ASN A 105 10.66 -10.69 -5.72
C ASN A 105 10.40 -10.93 -4.24
N LYS A 106 10.63 -12.14 -3.75
CA LYS A 106 10.50 -12.45 -2.32
C LYS A 106 11.39 -11.55 -1.45
N ALA A 107 12.62 -11.31 -1.88
CA ALA A 107 13.52 -10.40 -1.18
C ALA A 107 13.07 -8.93 -1.26
N LYS A 108 12.50 -8.49 -2.40
CA LYS A 108 11.91 -7.17 -2.57
C LYS A 108 10.67 -7.00 -1.69
N ASN A 109 9.80 -8.02 -1.63
CA ASN A 109 8.60 -8.01 -0.81
C ASN A 109 8.91 -7.86 0.68
N LEU A 110 9.92 -8.59 1.16
CA LEU A 110 10.37 -8.42 2.55
C LEU A 110 10.82 -6.99 2.82
N LYS A 111 11.60 -6.38 1.92
CA LYS A 111 12.03 -4.98 2.04
C LYS A 111 10.84 -4.00 2.01
N GLN A 112 9.84 -4.25 1.18
CA GLN A 112 8.61 -3.43 1.15
C GLN A 112 7.86 -3.51 2.49
N VAL A 113 7.76 -4.70 3.07
CA VAL A 113 7.12 -4.91 4.37
C VAL A 113 7.91 -4.26 5.51
N GLU A 114 9.23 -4.34 5.48
CA GLU A 114 10.11 -3.65 6.45
C GLU A 114 9.99 -2.12 6.31
N ALA A 115 9.98 -1.61 5.08
CA ALA A 115 9.78 -0.18 4.82
C ALA A 115 8.37 0.29 5.24
N LEU A 116 7.33 -0.53 5.09
CA LEU A 116 5.98 -0.24 5.61
C LEU A 116 6.01 -0.01 7.13
N ILE A 117 6.71 -0.87 7.87
CA ILE A 117 6.85 -0.75 9.33
C ILE A 117 7.61 0.53 9.69
N GLU A 118 8.73 0.80 9.01
CA GLU A 118 9.55 2.00 9.22
C GLU A 118 8.73 3.28 9.03
N VAL A 119 8.06 3.39 7.87
CA VAL A 119 7.28 4.59 7.51
C VAL A 119 6.06 4.76 8.44
N ALA A 120 5.42 3.66 8.86
CA ALA A 120 4.34 3.73 9.84
C ALA A 120 4.81 4.29 11.20
N HIS A 121 6.04 4.03 11.60
CA HIS A 121 6.64 4.61 12.81
C HIS A 121 7.07 6.06 12.60
N GLN A 122 7.48 6.44 11.40
CA GLN A 122 7.90 7.80 11.07
C GLN A 122 6.71 8.78 11.07
N TYR A 123 5.52 8.34 10.60
CA TYR A 123 4.32 9.16 10.48
C TYR A 123 3.13 8.64 11.31
N PRO A 124 3.29 8.47 12.65
CA PRO A 124 2.29 7.81 13.49
C PRO A 124 0.98 8.58 13.61
N HIS A 125 0.98 9.88 13.32
CA HIS A 125 -0.20 10.74 13.37
C HIS A 125 -0.95 10.81 12.01
N ILE A 126 -0.31 10.40 10.92
CA ILE A 126 -0.86 10.40 9.57
C ILE A 126 -1.30 8.99 9.18
N VAL A 127 -0.45 7.99 9.39
CA VAL A 127 -0.73 6.60 9.02
C VAL A 127 -1.65 5.95 10.06
N PHE A 128 -2.92 5.74 9.70
CA PHE A 128 -3.93 5.18 10.62
C PHE A 128 -4.14 3.67 10.46
N SER A 129 -3.83 3.10 9.29
CA SER A 129 -3.95 1.66 9.02
C SER A 129 -2.94 1.20 7.98
N LEU A 130 -2.68 -0.10 7.93
CA LEU A 130 -1.66 -0.72 7.09
C LEU A 130 -2.27 -1.83 6.24
N ALA A 131 -1.91 -1.87 4.96
CA ALA A 131 -2.33 -2.90 4.02
C ALA A 131 -1.12 -3.66 3.48
N VAL A 132 -1.10 -4.98 3.63
CA VAL A 132 -0.04 -5.85 3.11
C VAL A 132 -0.56 -6.59 1.89
N GLY A 133 -0.04 -6.24 0.73
CA GLY A 133 -0.51 -6.74 -0.57
C GLY A 133 -1.73 -5.97 -1.10
N ASN A 134 -1.85 -6.00 -2.42
CA ASN A 134 -2.99 -5.54 -3.19
C ASN A 134 -3.30 -6.58 -4.24
N GLU A 135 -4.47 -7.23 -4.17
CA GLU A 135 -4.88 -8.31 -5.08
C GLU A 135 -3.82 -9.41 -5.25
N ALA A 136 -3.12 -9.70 -4.14
CA ALA A 136 -1.97 -10.59 -4.13
C ALA A 136 -2.34 -12.09 -4.14
N VAL A 137 -3.62 -12.44 -3.90
CA VAL A 137 -4.08 -13.84 -3.82
C VAL A 137 -5.30 -14.12 -4.70
N VAL A 138 -5.73 -13.17 -5.54
CA VAL A 138 -6.81 -13.41 -6.51
C VAL A 138 -6.36 -14.28 -7.68
N GLU A 139 -7.29 -15.06 -8.22
CA GLU A 139 -7.00 -16.03 -9.30
C GLU A 139 -6.48 -15.39 -10.59
N TRP A 140 -6.83 -14.13 -10.85
CA TRP A 140 -6.45 -13.42 -12.06
C TRP A 140 -5.20 -12.55 -11.93
N THR A 141 -4.54 -12.50 -10.76
CA THR A 141 -3.36 -11.65 -10.58
C THR A 141 -2.13 -12.18 -11.34
N ASP A 142 -1.30 -11.28 -11.83
CA ASP A 142 0.02 -11.56 -12.39
C ASP A 142 1.14 -11.57 -11.33
N HIS A 143 0.82 -11.14 -10.11
CA HIS A 143 1.74 -11.03 -8.97
C HIS A 143 1.29 -11.88 -7.77
N LEU A 144 0.97 -13.15 -8.03
CA LEU A 144 0.46 -14.08 -7.02
C LEU A 144 1.48 -14.32 -5.90
N VAL A 145 1.03 -14.18 -4.65
CA VAL A 145 1.79 -14.50 -3.45
C VAL A 145 1.13 -15.69 -2.74
N PRO A 146 1.89 -16.73 -2.33
CA PRO A 146 1.31 -17.83 -1.56
C PRO A 146 0.66 -17.34 -0.27
N VAL A 147 -0.57 -17.78 0.03
CA VAL A 147 -1.31 -17.39 1.24
C VAL A 147 -0.50 -17.53 2.53
N PRO A 148 0.24 -18.64 2.78
CA PRO A 148 1.09 -18.74 3.98
C PRO A 148 2.17 -17.64 4.05
N GLN A 149 2.71 -17.22 2.91
CA GLN A 149 3.71 -16.16 2.83
C GLN A 149 3.07 -14.79 3.12
N LEU A 150 1.91 -14.49 2.52
CA LEU A 150 1.16 -13.27 2.83
C LEU A 150 0.82 -13.19 4.33
N VAL A 151 0.35 -14.29 4.92
CA VAL A 151 0.08 -14.36 6.37
C VAL A 151 1.33 -14.08 7.20
N SER A 152 2.51 -14.56 6.76
CA SER A 152 3.77 -14.29 7.45
C SER A 152 4.12 -12.80 7.45
N TYR A 153 3.93 -12.10 6.32
CA TYR A 153 4.11 -10.66 6.20
C TYR A 153 3.14 -9.87 7.06
N VAL A 154 1.85 -10.22 7.03
CA VAL A 154 0.83 -9.60 7.90
C VAL A 154 1.20 -9.75 9.38
N ARG A 155 1.66 -10.95 9.79
CA ARG A 155 2.11 -11.20 11.18
C ARG A 155 3.34 -10.38 11.55
N LEU A 156 4.29 -10.22 10.62
CA LEU A 156 5.48 -9.40 10.83
C LEU A 156 5.08 -7.93 11.11
N VAL A 157 4.20 -7.36 10.28
CA VAL A 157 3.70 -5.98 10.47
C VAL A 157 2.94 -5.86 11.80
N LYS A 158 2.02 -6.79 12.10
CA LYS A 158 1.25 -6.79 13.35
C LYS A 158 2.11 -6.91 14.61
N LYS A 159 3.28 -7.53 14.51
CA LYS A 159 4.22 -7.64 15.64
C LYS A 159 4.90 -6.30 15.95
N HIS A 160 5.11 -5.46 14.93
CA HIS A 160 5.90 -4.23 15.04
C HIS A 160 5.08 -2.94 15.01
N CYS A 161 3.81 -3.00 14.59
CA CYS A 161 2.94 -1.82 14.46
C CYS A 161 1.70 -1.96 15.35
N THR A 162 1.21 -0.82 15.83
CA THR A 162 -0.03 -0.72 16.65
C THR A 162 -1.26 -0.44 15.80
N GLN A 163 -1.08 0.05 14.58
CA GLN A 163 -2.14 0.33 13.64
C GLN A 163 -2.85 -0.98 13.22
N PRO A 164 -4.15 -0.92 12.88
CA PRO A 164 -4.84 -2.03 12.23
C PRO A 164 -4.13 -2.46 10.96
N VAL A 165 -3.98 -3.78 10.77
CA VAL A 165 -3.32 -4.37 9.60
C VAL A 165 -4.33 -5.24 8.85
N THR A 166 -4.40 -5.06 7.53
CA THR A 166 -5.23 -5.83 6.62
C THR A 166 -4.44 -6.26 5.38
N SER A 167 -5.05 -7.09 4.53
CA SER A 167 -4.69 -7.23 3.12
C SER A 167 -5.83 -6.70 2.28
N CYS A 168 -5.52 -6.02 1.17
CA CYS A 168 -6.51 -5.51 0.25
C CYS A 168 -6.64 -6.47 -0.93
N ASP A 169 -7.67 -7.30 -0.89
CA ASP A 169 -7.92 -8.32 -1.88
C ASP A 169 -9.41 -8.41 -2.22
N ASN A 170 -9.77 -9.24 -3.20
CA ASN A 170 -11.16 -9.50 -3.53
C ASN A 170 -11.81 -10.40 -2.46
N TYR A 171 -13.15 -10.45 -2.45
CA TYR A 171 -13.90 -11.29 -1.52
C TYR A 171 -13.79 -12.80 -1.77
N VAL A 172 -13.39 -13.20 -2.98
CA VAL A 172 -13.30 -14.62 -3.39
C VAL A 172 -12.24 -15.41 -2.61
N PRO A 173 -11.04 -14.87 -2.31
CA PRO A 173 -10.02 -15.58 -1.53
C PRO A 173 -10.34 -15.74 -0.04
N TRP A 174 -11.33 -15.03 0.48
CA TRP A 174 -11.76 -15.03 1.89
C TRP A 174 -12.98 -15.96 2.06
#